data_928e374eedf44370c7f49686c46cdee3
#
_entry.id   928e374eedf44370c7f49686c46cdee3
#
_cell.length_a   1.000
_cell.length_b   1.000
_cell.length_c   1.000
_cell.angle_alpha   90.00
_cell.angle_beta   90.00
_cell.angle_gamma   90.00
#
_symmetry.space_group_name_H-M   'P 1'
#
loop_
_entity.id
_entity.type
_entity.pdbx_description
1 polymer ?
#
loop_
_entity_poly.entity_id
_entity_poly.type
_entity_poly.pdbx_seq_one_letter_code
_entity_poly.pdbx_strand_id
1 'polypeptide(L)'
;MNTQYLQYVRQQLIVATADLSGATKGQLVAFAENAQFAATARSRGRKKVADPVTGRMVNPSNPPIPGQQSRAKGSAIALVMPVEYSTASWRRALLSLEDHQKAWLLWNYSDNIRWEHQETITRWAWEQFSQQLAGVRIAKKTVERLRQLIWLAAQDAKAGLAGREQYQYADLAAMVGVEVKNWSKTFTAHWEVMLAVFGQLDRDALLSLTKTRSEQKSTFSQQSIAKVD
;
A
#
# COMPACT_ATOMS: atom_id res chain seq x y z
N MET A 1 -12.82 15.73 15.09
CA MET A 1 -11.49 15.08 15.01
C MET A 1 -10.57 15.99 14.20
N ASN A 2 -9.31 16.17 14.63
CA ASN A 2 -8.42 17.19 14.08
C ASN A 2 -7.99 16.81 12.65
N THR A 3 -8.10 17.74 11.70
CA THR A 3 -7.69 17.58 10.30
C THR A 3 -6.20 17.16 10.18
N GLN A 4 -5.35 17.65 11.07
CA GLN A 4 -3.93 17.26 11.14
C GLN A 4 -3.74 15.77 11.42
N TYR A 5 -4.59 15.18 12.26
CA TYR A 5 -4.49 13.75 12.55
C TYR A 5 -4.83 12.89 11.32
N LEU A 6 -5.87 13.24 10.58
CA LEU A 6 -6.21 12.54 9.34
C LEU A 6 -5.10 12.69 8.29
N GLN A 7 -4.48 13.86 8.22
CA GLN A 7 -3.33 14.09 7.34
C GLN A 7 -2.13 13.20 7.72
N TYR A 8 -1.84 13.08 9.00
CA TYR A 8 -0.82 12.14 9.49
C TYR A 8 -1.14 10.69 9.10
N VAL A 9 -2.39 10.26 9.26
CA VAL A 9 -2.82 8.90 8.88
C VAL A 9 -2.63 8.64 7.39
N ARG A 10 -2.97 9.61 6.54
CA ARG A 10 -2.73 9.52 5.09
C ARG A 10 -1.26 9.34 4.76
N GLN A 11 -0.38 10.12 5.39
CA GLN A 11 1.08 9.97 5.19
C GLN A 11 1.57 8.59 5.64
N GLN A 12 1.10 8.08 6.77
CA GLN A 12 1.44 6.74 7.22
C GLN A 12 0.97 5.64 6.26
N LEU A 13 -0.21 5.83 5.64
CA LEU A 13 -0.72 4.90 4.62
C LEU A 13 0.14 4.90 3.36
N ILE A 14 0.54 6.05 2.84
CA ILE A 14 1.40 6.15 1.67
C ILE A 14 2.70 5.35 1.91
N VAL A 15 3.33 5.54 3.07
CA VAL A 15 4.54 4.79 3.43
C VAL A 15 4.25 3.29 3.62
N ALA A 16 3.11 2.95 4.23
CA ALA A 16 2.74 1.56 4.49
C ALA A 16 2.39 0.77 3.22
N THR A 17 1.87 1.45 2.20
CA THR A 17 1.42 0.84 0.95
C THR A 17 2.44 0.97 -0.20
N ALA A 18 3.55 1.67 0.02
CA ALA A 18 4.62 1.78 -0.96
C ALA A 18 5.16 0.40 -1.37
N ASP A 19 5.41 0.21 -2.65
CA ASP A 19 6.02 -1.02 -3.16
C ASP A 19 7.52 -1.00 -2.92
N LEU A 20 7.96 -1.74 -1.92
CA LEU A 20 9.37 -1.90 -1.56
C LEU A 20 10.04 -3.13 -2.21
N SER A 21 9.33 -3.83 -3.11
CA SER A 21 9.82 -5.06 -3.75
C SER A 21 11.11 -4.84 -4.52
N GLY A 22 11.28 -3.68 -5.14
CA GLY A 22 12.51 -3.28 -5.84
C GLY A 22 13.72 -3.11 -4.92
N ALA A 23 13.51 -2.52 -3.74
CA ALA A 23 14.54 -2.35 -2.74
C ALA A 23 14.99 -3.70 -2.14
N THR A 24 14.06 -4.61 -1.91
CA THR A 24 14.34 -5.96 -1.41
C THR A 24 15.14 -6.78 -2.44
N LYS A 25 14.81 -6.67 -3.73
CA LYS A 25 15.59 -7.31 -4.81
C LYS A 25 17.02 -6.80 -4.86
N GLY A 26 17.24 -5.49 -4.70
CA GLY A 26 18.56 -4.90 -4.67
C GLY A 26 19.44 -5.47 -3.55
N GLN A 27 18.88 -5.66 -2.37
CA GLN A 27 19.61 -6.28 -1.24
C GLN A 27 19.92 -7.76 -1.47
N LEU A 28 19.00 -8.53 -2.04
CA LEU A 28 19.24 -9.93 -2.38
C LEU A 28 20.31 -10.09 -3.46
N VAL A 29 20.32 -9.22 -4.48
CA VAL A 29 21.35 -9.20 -5.51
C VAL A 29 22.71 -8.85 -4.91
N ALA A 30 22.80 -7.81 -4.09
CA ALA A 30 24.02 -7.41 -3.41
C ALA A 30 24.53 -8.53 -2.47
N PHE A 31 23.64 -9.26 -1.80
CA PHE A 31 24.01 -10.42 -1.00
C PHE A 31 24.54 -11.58 -1.86
N ALA A 32 23.88 -11.88 -2.97
CA ALA A 32 24.33 -12.92 -3.90
C ALA A 32 25.70 -12.57 -4.50
N GLU A 33 25.93 -11.32 -4.85
CA GLU A 33 27.23 -10.81 -5.31
C GLU A 33 28.31 -10.95 -4.24
N ASN A 34 28.01 -10.54 -3.01
CA ASN A 34 28.95 -10.71 -1.87
C ASN A 34 29.24 -12.19 -1.58
N ALA A 35 28.25 -13.07 -1.72
CA ALA A 35 28.44 -14.51 -1.58
C ALA A 35 29.35 -15.08 -2.69
N GLN A 36 29.25 -14.57 -3.91
CA GLN A 36 30.13 -14.93 -5.03
C GLN A 36 31.57 -14.47 -4.77
N PHE A 37 31.78 -13.26 -4.24
CA PHE A 37 33.12 -12.79 -3.85
C PHE A 37 33.73 -13.65 -2.75
N ALA A 38 32.94 -14.10 -1.79
CA ALA A 38 33.43 -15.02 -0.76
C ALA A 38 33.83 -16.40 -1.34
N ALA A 39 33.15 -16.88 -2.36
CA ALA A 39 33.45 -18.12 -3.06
C ALA A 39 34.77 -17.99 -3.89
N THR A 40 34.97 -16.87 -4.59
CA THR A 40 36.18 -16.59 -5.37
C THR A 40 37.40 -16.37 -4.47
N ALA A 41 37.23 -15.82 -3.28
CA ALA A 41 38.31 -15.69 -2.30
C ALA A 41 38.84 -17.04 -1.80
N ARG A 42 38.05 -18.10 -1.83
CA ARG A 42 38.45 -19.48 -1.48
C ARG A 42 39.29 -20.16 -2.54
N SER A 43 39.32 -19.67 -3.76
CA SER A 43 40.12 -20.25 -4.85
C SER A 43 41.53 -19.69 -4.97
N ARG A 44 41.96 -18.80 -4.08
CA ARG A 44 43.36 -18.43 -3.99
C ARG A 44 44.16 -19.67 -3.61
N GLY A 45 44.92 -20.14 -4.57
CA GLY A 45 45.69 -21.37 -4.44
C GLY A 45 46.42 -21.45 -3.11
N ARG A 46 46.32 -22.59 -2.43
CA ARG A 46 47.02 -22.86 -1.17
C ARG A 46 48.49 -22.64 -1.41
N LYS A 47 49.12 -21.80 -0.60
CA LYS A 47 50.59 -21.64 -0.63
C LYS A 47 51.22 -22.99 -0.35
N LYS A 48 52.01 -23.46 -1.29
CA LYS A 48 52.80 -24.67 -1.06
C LYS A 48 53.79 -24.43 0.09
N VAL A 49 53.95 -25.43 0.95
CA VAL A 49 54.86 -25.41 2.09
C VAL A 49 55.96 -26.42 1.82
N ALA A 50 57.19 -26.09 2.16
CA ALA A 50 58.32 -27.04 2.05
C ALA A 50 58.11 -28.15 3.09
N ASP A 51 58.17 -29.40 2.63
CA ASP A 51 58.16 -30.56 3.49
C ASP A 51 59.47 -30.58 4.30
N PRO A 52 59.40 -30.62 5.63
CA PRO A 52 60.59 -30.55 6.48
C PRO A 52 61.56 -31.76 6.33
N VAL A 53 61.06 -32.88 5.77
CA VAL A 53 61.84 -34.10 5.59
C VAL A 53 62.47 -34.19 4.20
N THR A 54 61.72 -33.87 3.17
CA THR A 54 62.15 -34.03 1.77
C THR A 54 62.55 -32.74 1.07
N GLY A 55 62.33 -31.57 1.69
CA GLY A 55 62.53 -30.23 1.11
C GLY A 55 61.69 -29.88 -0.09
N ARG A 56 60.77 -30.74 -0.51
CA ARG A 56 59.89 -30.51 -1.67
C ARG A 56 58.71 -29.64 -1.29
N MET A 57 58.30 -28.75 -2.21
CA MET A 57 57.11 -27.92 -2.05
C MET A 57 55.85 -28.77 -2.26
N VAL A 58 55.21 -29.14 -1.16
CA VAL A 58 53.96 -29.91 -1.13
C VAL A 58 52.77 -29.06 -0.74
N ASN A 59 51.59 -29.42 -1.22
CA ASN A 59 50.37 -28.80 -0.71
C ASN A 59 50.15 -29.28 0.73
N PRO A 60 49.99 -28.39 1.70
CA PRO A 60 49.75 -28.82 3.08
C PRO A 60 48.51 -29.67 3.14
N SER A 61 48.71 -30.94 3.55
CA SER A 61 47.61 -31.87 3.82
C SER A 61 47.02 -31.58 5.20
N ASN A 62 46.60 -30.36 5.40
CA ASN A 62 45.75 -30.10 6.56
C ASN A 62 44.39 -30.69 6.26
N PRO A 63 43.89 -31.64 7.05
CA PRO A 63 42.49 -31.97 7.02
C PRO A 63 41.74 -30.66 7.18
N PRO A 64 40.68 -30.42 6.38
CA PRO A 64 39.86 -29.23 6.58
C PRO A 64 39.47 -29.26 8.05
N ILE A 65 39.98 -28.29 8.82
CA ILE A 65 39.44 -28.08 10.17
C ILE A 65 37.98 -28.00 9.93
N PRO A 66 37.13 -28.86 10.56
CA PRO A 66 35.70 -28.70 10.48
C PRO A 66 35.39 -27.38 11.15
N GLY A 67 35.61 -26.31 10.39
CA GLY A 67 35.15 -25.01 10.76
C GLY A 67 33.64 -25.20 10.82
N GLN A 68 33.12 -25.33 12.03
CA GLN A 68 31.72 -24.95 12.21
C GLN A 68 31.67 -23.58 11.53
N GLN A 69 30.95 -23.53 10.43
CA GLN A 69 30.58 -22.23 9.87
C GLN A 69 30.07 -21.46 11.07
N SER A 70 30.90 -20.60 11.63
CA SER A 70 30.43 -19.67 12.62
C SER A 70 29.28 -19.02 11.89
N ARG A 71 28.05 -19.32 12.35
CA ARG A 71 26.84 -18.67 11.87
C ARG A 71 27.25 -17.23 11.82
N ALA A 72 27.27 -16.65 10.62
CA ALA A 72 27.85 -15.36 10.39
C ALA A 72 27.30 -14.41 11.46
N LYS A 73 28.13 -14.15 12.47
CA LYS A 73 27.78 -13.28 13.58
C LYS A 73 27.49 -11.94 12.94
N GLY A 74 26.25 -11.53 12.97
CA GLY A 74 25.81 -10.23 12.51
C GLY A 74 25.33 -10.13 11.07
N SER A 75 25.26 -11.16 10.28
CA SER A 75 24.47 -11.13 9.07
C SER A 75 23.01 -11.49 9.34
N ALA A 76 22.45 -11.01 10.43
CA ALA A 76 21.03 -10.75 10.45
C ALA A 76 20.78 -9.59 9.48
N ILE A 77 20.95 -9.84 8.17
CA ILE A 77 20.32 -9.01 7.15
C ILE A 77 18.87 -9.09 7.52
N ALA A 78 18.33 -7.98 7.99
CA ALA A 78 16.94 -7.92 8.33
C ALA A 78 16.19 -8.30 7.05
N LEU A 79 15.58 -9.48 7.01
CA LEU A 79 14.76 -9.95 5.89
C LEU A 79 13.58 -9.00 5.66
N VAL A 80 13.30 -8.15 6.63
CA VAL A 80 12.26 -7.14 6.64
C VAL A 80 12.93 -5.78 6.83
N MET A 81 12.68 -4.86 5.93
CA MET A 81 13.20 -3.50 6.08
C MET A 81 12.60 -2.82 7.33
N PRO A 82 13.36 -1.92 8.00
CA PRO A 82 12.85 -1.18 9.16
C PRO A 82 11.51 -0.47 8.89
N VAL A 83 11.32 0.06 7.68
CA VAL A 83 10.07 0.68 7.22
C VAL A 83 8.92 -0.33 7.16
N GLU A 84 9.18 -1.53 6.66
CA GLU A 84 8.17 -2.59 6.60
C GLU A 84 7.73 -3.03 7.99
N TYR A 85 8.69 -3.16 8.90
CA TYR A 85 8.40 -3.49 10.30
C TYR A 85 7.60 -2.38 10.98
N SER A 86 8.01 -1.13 10.85
CA SER A 86 7.34 0.02 11.49
C SER A 86 5.91 0.23 10.96
N THR A 87 5.67 -0.12 9.68
CA THR A 87 4.35 0.02 9.03
C THR A 87 3.48 -1.23 9.09
N ALA A 88 3.99 -2.36 9.59
CA ALA A 88 3.27 -3.64 9.62
C ALA A 88 1.90 -3.56 10.30
N SER A 89 1.77 -2.76 11.39
CA SER A 89 0.50 -2.56 12.07
C SER A 89 -0.54 -1.83 11.23
N TRP A 90 -0.12 -0.89 10.38
CA TRP A 90 -0.99 -0.18 9.45
C TRP A 90 -1.48 -1.10 8.32
N ARG A 91 -0.58 -1.92 7.75
CA ARG A 91 -0.94 -2.90 6.71
C ARG A 91 -1.93 -3.93 7.23
N ARG A 92 -1.72 -4.45 8.43
CA ARG A 92 -2.63 -5.42 9.06
C ARG A 92 -4.01 -4.80 9.27
N ALA A 93 -4.09 -3.61 9.81
CA ALA A 93 -5.34 -2.90 10.01
C ALA A 93 -6.05 -2.64 8.68
N LEU A 94 -5.31 -2.20 7.64
CA LEU A 94 -5.85 -1.96 6.29
C LEU A 94 -6.47 -3.22 5.68
N LEU A 95 -5.83 -4.38 5.83
CA LEU A 95 -6.30 -5.65 5.28
C LEU A 95 -7.58 -6.16 5.97
N SER A 96 -7.84 -5.74 7.20
CA SER A 96 -9.03 -6.14 7.97
C SER A 96 -10.22 -5.18 7.87
N LEU A 97 -10.10 -4.12 7.06
CA LEU A 97 -11.22 -3.22 6.79
C LEU A 97 -12.25 -3.86 5.85
N GLU A 98 -13.44 -3.28 5.84
CA GLU A 98 -14.47 -3.61 4.85
C GLU A 98 -13.98 -3.35 3.42
N ASP A 99 -14.46 -4.15 2.47
CA ASP A 99 -13.90 -4.17 1.12
C ASP A 99 -13.95 -2.81 0.41
N HIS A 100 -15.02 -2.03 0.57
CA HIS A 100 -15.12 -0.70 -0.04
C HIS A 100 -14.17 0.32 0.61
N GLN A 101 -13.98 0.26 1.93
CA GLN A 101 -13.03 1.12 2.66
C GLN A 101 -11.59 0.76 2.28
N LYS A 102 -11.25 -0.52 2.28
CA LYS A 102 -9.95 -1.04 1.87
C LYS A 102 -9.64 -0.66 0.42
N ALA A 103 -10.59 -0.88 -0.49
CA ALA A 103 -10.44 -0.52 -1.90
C ALA A 103 -10.20 0.98 -2.08
N TRP A 104 -10.95 1.84 -1.37
CA TRP A 104 -10.78 3.28 -1.40
C TRP A 104 -9.38 3.71 -0.94
N LEU A 105 -8.92 3.21 0.21
CA LEU A 105 -7.62 3.57 0.75
C LEU A 105 -6.47 3.07 -0.12
N LEU A 106 -6.55 1.85 -0.65
CA LEU A 106 -5.56 1.32 -1.58
C LEU A 106 -5.51 2.12 -2.88
N TRP A 107 -6.67 2.43 -3.47
CA TRP A 107 -6.73 3.18 -4.71
C TRP A 107 -6.21 4.62 -4.58
N ASN A 108 -6.42 5.29 -3.42
CA ASN A 108 -5.97 6.66 -3.20
C ASN A 108 -4.51 6.76 -2.78
N TYR A 109 -4.02 5.83 -1.94
CA TYR A 109 -2.77 5.98 -1.19
C TYR A 109 -1.71 4.92 -1.52
N SER A 110 -1.99 3.98 -2.44
CA SER A 110 -0.98 3.05 -2.93
C SER A 110 -0.66 3.27 -4.41
N ASP A 111 0.52 2.83 -4.83
CA ASP A 111 0.92 2.84 -6.24
C ASP A 111 0.28 1.69 -7.04
N ASN A 112 -0.42 0.79 -6.36
CA ASN A 112 -1.02 -0.40 -6.95
C ASN A 112 -2.46 -0.14 -7.38
N ILE A 113 -2.64 0.39 -8.58
CA ILE A 113 -3.95 0.70 -9.16
C ILE A 113 -4.52 -0.58 -9.78
N ARG A 114 -5.45 -1.23 -9.07
CA ARG A 114 -6.17 -2.41 -9.57
C ARG A 114 -7.59 -2.04 -9.99
N TRP A 115 -8.05 -2.67 -11.06
CA TRP A 115 -9.42 -2.48 -11.56
C TRP A 115 -10.48 -2.90 -10.53
N GLU A 116 -10.25 -3.98 -9.80
CA GLU A 116 -11.16 -4.48 -8.77
C GLU A 116 -11.49 -3.44 -7.69
N HIS A 117 -10.51 -2.59 -7.33
CA HIS A 117 -10.75 -1.50 -6.40
C HIS A 117 -11.69 -0.46 -6.97
N GLN A 118 -11.51 -0.11 -8.24
CA GLN A 118 -12.35 0.88 -8.93
C GLN A 118 -13.79 0.39 -9.03
N GLU A 119 -13.99 -0.88 -9.40
CA GLU A 119 -15.32 -1.50 -9.47
C GLU A 119 -16.01 -1.51 -8.11
N THR A 120 -15.31 -1.95 -7.05
CA THR A 120 -15.84 -2.01 -5.69
C THR A 120 -16.26 -0.63 -5.18
N ILE A 121 -15.42 0.39 -5.38
CA ILE A 121 -15.69 1.78 -5.00
C ILE A 121 -16.93 2.32 -5.75
N THR A 122 -16.96 2.12 -7.06
CA THR A 122 -18.04 2.64 -7.91
C THR A 122 -19.37 2.00 -7.57
N ARG A 123 -19.41 0.69 -7.33
CA ARG A 123 -20.60 -0.06 -6.94
C ARG A 123 -21.14 0.43 -5.60
N TRP A 124 -20.28 0.49 -4.60
CA TRP A 124 -20.66 0.97 -3.27
C TRP A 124 -21.17 2.43 -3.31
N ALA A 125 -20.44 3.32 -3.98
CA ALA A 125 -20.80 4.72 -4.07
C ALA A 125 -22.14 4.92 -4.80
N TRP A 126 -22.41 4.13 -5.84
CA TRP A 126 -23.71 4.15 -6.51
C TRP A 126 -24.84 3.71 -5.58
N GLU A 127 -24.64 2.66 -4.78
CA GLU A 127 -25.62 2.22 -3.79
C GLU A 127 -25.91 3.30 -2.77
N GLN A 128 -24.90 3.97 -2.22
CA GLN A 128 -25.07 5.07 -1.28
C GLN A 128 -25.78 6.28 -1.92
N PHE A 129 -25.37 6.67 -3.11
CA PHE A 129 -25.96 7.79 -3.82
C PHE A 129 -27.38 7.50 -4.24
N SER A 130 -27.69 6.30 -4.75
CA SER A 130 -29.04 5.93 -5.22
C SER A 130 -30.09 5.93 -4.11
N GLN A 131 -29.70 5.66 -2.86
CA GLN A 131 -30.58 5.78 -1.70
C GLN A 131 -31.12 7.21 -1.52
N GLN A 132 -30.30 8.21 -1.84
CA GLN A 132 -30.70 9.62 -1.77
C GLN A 132 -31.65 10.04 -2.91
N LEU A 133 -31.68 9.26 -3.99
CA LEU A 133 -32.64 9.45 -5.09
C LEU A 133 -34.00 8.80 -4.79
N ALA A 134 -34.11 7.99 -3.74
CA ALA A 134 -35.35 7.31 -3.40
C ALA A 134 -36.46 8.32 -3.09
N GLY A 135 -37.61 8.14 -3.73
CA GLY A 135 -38.74 9.05 -3.61
C GLY A 135 -38.72 10.29 -4.51
N VAL A 136 -37.62 10.54 -5.23
CA VAL A 136 -37.51 11.65 -6.18
C VAL A 136 -37.85 11.16 -7.59
N ARG A 137 -38.75 11.86 -8.29
CA ARG A 137 -39.15 11.50 -9.65
C ARG A 137 -38.11 12.01 -10.66
N ILE A 138 -37.19 11.15 -11.04
CA ILE A 138 -36.11 11.47 -11.98
C ILE A 138 -36.30 10.68 -13.28
N ALA A 139 -36.08 11.33 -14.42
CA ALA A 139 -36.17 10.68 -15.72
C ALA A 139 -35.10 9.60 -15.87
N LYS A 140 -35.43 8.44 -16.44
CA LYS A 140 -34.53 7.30 -16.63
C LYS A 140 -33.20 7.70 -17.29
N LYS A 141 -33.25 8.54 -18.34
CA LYS A 141 -32.06 9.05 -19.03
C LYS A 141 -31.16 9.88 -18.11
N THR A 142 -31.71 10.61 -17.15
CA THR A 142 -30.93 11.36 -16.16
C THR A 142 -30.26 10.41 -15.18
N VAL A 143 -30.95 9.37 -14.71
CA VAL A 143 -30.38 8.35 -13.83
C VAL A 143 -29.21 7.62 -14.50
N GLU A 144 -29.32 7.28 -15.79
CA GLU A 144 -28.25 6.66 -16.57
C GLU A 144 -27.02 7.57 -16.65
N ARG A 145 -27.20 8.87 -16.87
CA ARG A 145 -26.11 9.85 -16.87
C ARG A 145 -25.47 10.01 -15.49
N LEU A 146 -26.28 10.07 -14.43
CA LEU A 146 -25.77 10.12 -13.06
C LEU A 146 -24.94 8.88 -12.72
N ARG A 147 -25.33 7.71 -13.22
CA ARG A 147 -24.56 6.49 -13.05
C ARG A 147 -23.19 6.54 -13.73
N GLN A 148 -23.09 7.20 -14.89
CA GLN A 148 -21.80 7.42 -15.57
C GLN A 148 -20.91 8.40 -14.79
N LEU A 149 -21.51 9.40 -14.15
CA LEU A 149 -20.78 10.42 -13.39
C LEU A 149 -20.17 9.89 -12.09
N ILE A 150 -20.65 8.79 -11.52
CA ILE A 150 -20.19 8.32 -10.22
C ILE A 150 -18.66 8.02 -10.20
N TRP A 151 -18.16 7.46 -11.31
CA TRP A 151 -16.72 7.20 -11.44
C TRP A 151 -15.90 8.48 -11.61
N LEU A 152 -16.40 9.44 -12.37
CA LEU A 152 -15.74 10.75 -12.48
C LEU A 152 -15.70 11.48 -11.14
N ALA A 153 -16.77 11.37 -10.34
CA ALA A 153 -16.80 11.93 -8.98
C ALA A 153 -15.77 11.28 -8.05
N ALA A 154 -15.53 9.97 -8.19
CA ALA A 154 -14.44 9.29 -7.46
C ALA A 154 -13.07 9.87 -7.84
N GLN A 155 -12.81 10.04 -9.14
CA GLN A 155 -11.56 10.62 -9.63
C GLN A 155 -11.36 12.06 -9.18
N ASP A 156 -12.43 12.85 -9.21
CA ASP A 156 -12.42 14.25 -8.79
C ASP A 156 -12.16 14.39 -7.28
N ALA A 157 -12.81 13.54 -6.47
CA ALA A 157 -12.55 13.47 -5.04
C ALA A 157 -11.09 13.10 -4.74
N LYS A 158 -10.52 12.12 -5.49
CA LYS A 158 -9.09 11.77 -5.38
C LYS A 158 -8.19 12.93 -5.78
N ALA A 159 -8.51 13.65 -6.85
CA ALA A 159 -7.76 14.82 -7.29
C ALA A 159 -7.75 15.90 -6.19
N GLY A 160 -8.91 16.20 -5.61
CA GLY A 160 -9.06 17.16 -4.51
C GLY A 160 -8.26 16.74 -3.26
N LEU A 161 -8.28 15.46 -2.88
CA LEU A 161 -7.47 14.94 -1.76
C LEU A 161 -5.96 15.03 -2.01
N ALA A 162 -5.54 14.94 -3.27
CA ALA A 162 -4.14 15.07 -3.70
C ALA A 162 -3.73 16.53 -3.99
N GLY A 163 -4.63 17.51 -3.82
CA GLY A 163 -4.38 18.91 -4.17
C GLY A 163 -4.18 19.15 -5.66
N ARG A 164 -4.75 18.29 -6.50
CA ARG A 164 -4.72 18.40 -7.97
C ARG A 164 -5.93 19.15 -8.48
N GLU A 165 -5.84 19.59 -9.75
CA GLU A 165 -6.94 20.22 -10.44
C GLU A 165 -8.15 19.28 -10.57
N GLN A 166 -9.33 19.81 -10.28
CA GLN A 166 -10.62 19.14 -10.34
C GLN A 166 -11.33 19.43 -11.66
N TYR A 167 -12.29 18.58 -12.02
CA TYR A 167 -13.05 18.74 -13.25
C TYR A 167 -13.87 20.04 -13.26
N GLN A 168 -13.84 20.72 -14.40
CA GLN A 168 -14.72 21.85 -14.64
C GLN A 168 -16.12 21.36 -15.05
N TYR A 169 -17.16 22.09 -14.64
CA TYR A 169 -18.55 21.69 -14.97
C TYR A 169 -18.83 21.65 -16.46
N ALA A 170 -18.12 22.46 -17.27
CA ALA A 170 -18.22 22.45 -18.72
C ALA A 170 -17.74 21.12 -19.30
N ASP A 171 -16.63 20.58 -18.79
CA ASP A 171 -16.06 19.32 -19.23
C ASP A 171 -16.96 18.13 -18.85
N LEU A 172 -17.46 18.15 -17.60
CA LEU A 172 -18.39 17.14 -17.13
C LEU A 172 -19.68 17.13 -17.95
N ALA A 173 -20.22 18.30 -18.28
CA ALA A 173 -21.40 18.43 -19.13
C ALA A 173 -21.16 17.85 -20.53
N ALA A 174 -20.00 18.14 -21.12
CA ALA A 174 -19.60 17.60 -22.41
C ALA A 174 -19.45 16.07 -22.39
N MET A 175 -18.83 15.50 -21.34
CA MET A 175 -18.62 14.04 -21.18
C MET A 175 -19.95 13.26 -21.13
N VAL A 176 -21.01 13.82 -20.53
CA VAL A 176 -22.32 13.17 -20.44
C VAL A 176 -23.30 13.62 -21.53
N GLY A 177 -22.85 14.43 -22.47
CA GLY A 177 -23.67 14.90 -23.58
C GLY A 177 -24.83 15.80 -23.14
N VAL A 178 -24.53 16.80 -22.27
CA VAL A 178 -25.47 17.76 -21.73
C VAL A 178 -24.97 19.17 -21.98
N GLU A 179 -25.85 20.10 -22.32
CA GLU A 179 -25.47 21.51 -22.38
C GLU A 179 -25.10 22.05 -21.00
N VAL A 180 -24.08 22.92 -20.92
CA VAL A 180 -23.60 23.54 -19.67
C VAL A 180 -24.72 24.22 -18.89
N LYS A 181 -25.69 24.86 -19.61
CA LYS A 181 -26.82 25.48 -18.98
C LYS A 181 -27.78 24.49 -18.28
N ASN A 182 -27.91 23.29 -18.84
CA ASN A 182 -28.69 22.21 -18.25
C ASN A 182 -27.95 21.50 -17.12
N TRP A 183 -26.61 21.46 -17.18
CA TRP A 183 -25.78 20.95 -16.10
C TRP A 183 -26.08 21.70 -14.79
N SER A 184 -25.96 23.02 -14.80
CA SER A 184 -26.18 23.86 -13.61
C SER A 184 -27.56 23.66 -12.97
N LYS A 185 -28.57 23.40 -13.79
CA LYS A 185 -29.95 23.20 -13.29
C LYS A 185 -30.23 21.81 -12.74
N THR A 186 -29.61 20.78 -13.31
CA THR A 186 -30.03 19.39 -13.05
C THR A 186 -28.94 18.55 -12.38
N PHE A 187 -27.69 18.78 -12.70
CA PHE A 187 -26.60 17.88 -12.31
C PHE A 187 -25.72 18.40 -11.17
N THR A 188 -25.58 19.73 -11.01
CA THR A 188 -24.67 20.30 -10.01
C THR A 188 -24.97 19.81 -8.59
N ALA A 189 -26.25 19.84 -8.16
CA ALA A 189 -26.61 19.37 -6.82
C ALA A 189 -26.29 17.87 -6.62
N HIS A 190 -26.55 17.05 -7.65
CA HIS A 190 -26.23 15.61 -7.60
C HIS A 190 -24.70 15.36 -7.59
N TRP A 191 -23.94 16.16 -8.34
CA TRP A 191 -22.49 16.10 -8.35
C TRP A 191 -21.90 16.41 -6.97
N GLU A 192 -22.34 17.48 -6.33
CA GLU A 192 -21.90 17.85 -4.98
C GLU A 192 -22.22 16.76 -3.95
N VAL A 193 -23.39 16.12 -4.07
CA VAL A 193 -23.74 14.97 -3.23
C VAL A 193 -22.81 13.78 -3.49
N MET A 194 -22.47 13.48 -4.74
CA MET A 194 -21.53 12.42 -5.06
C MET A 194 -20.14 12.70 -4.46
N LEU A 195 -19.63 13.91 -4.58
CA LEU A 195 -18.36 14.32 -3.95
C LEU A 195 -18.43 14.22 -2.42
N ALA A 196 -19.56 14.60 -1.81
CA ALA A 196 -19.79 14.45 -0.37
C ALA A 196 -19.75 12.98 0.08
N VAL A 197 -20.33 12.04 -0.71
CA VAL A 197 -20.26 10.59 -0.45
C VAL A 197 -18.83 10.11 -0.42
N PHE A 198 -17.99 10.50 -1.37
CA PHE A 198 -16.58 10.12 -1.38
C PHE A 198 -15.76 10.79 -0.27
N GLY A 199 -16.05 12.06 0.04
CA GLY A 199 -15.43 12.75 1.17
C GLY A 199 -15.77 12.09 2.52
N GLN A 200 -17.00 11.57 2.65
CA GLN A 200 -17.43 10.82 3.82
C GLN A 200 -16.72 9.46 3.87
N LEU A 201 -16.68 8.74 2.73
CA LEU A 201 -15.97 7.46 2.63
C LEU A 201 -14.50 7.58 3.06
N ASP A 202 -13.81 8.61 2.61
CA ASP A 202 -12.40 8.84 2.99
C ASP A 202 -12.25 9.02 4.51
N ARG A 203 -13.08 9.86 5.11
CA ARG A 203 -13.06 10.08 6.56
C ARG A 203 -13.35 8.81 7.34
N ASP A 204 -14.42 8.09 6.97
CA ASP A 204 -14.86 6.89 7.67
C ASP A 204 -13.84 5.76 7.53
N ALA A 205 -13.24 5.58 6.35
CA ALA A 205 -12.20 4.61 6.11
C ALA A 205 -10.93 4.89 6.95
N LEU A 206 -10.50 6.16 7.03
CA LEU A 206 -9.36 6.55 7.86
C LEU A 206 -9.64 6.36 9.36
N LEU A 207 -10.86 6.66 9.81
CA LEU A 207 -11.28 6.45 11.19
C LEU A 207 -11.35 4.97 11.54
N SER A 208 -11.97 4.16 10.70
CA SER A 208 -12.04 2.70 10.85
C SER A 208 -10.64 2.09 10.91
N LEU A 209 -9.73 2.53 10.03
CA LEU A 209 -8.34 2.09 10.02
C LEU A 209 -7.63 2.35 11.36
N THR A 210 -7.77 3.56 11.90
CA THR A 210 -7.12 3.92 13.16
C THR A 210 -7.71 3.17 14.35
N LYS A 211 -9.02 2.99 14.38
CA LYS A 211 -9.74 2.20 15.38
C LYS A 211 -9.26 0.74 15.36
N THR A 212 -9.32 0.09 14.20
CA THR A 212 -8.88 -1.30 14.01
C THR A 212 -7.42 -1.50 14.40
N ARG A 213 -6.54 -0.56 14.02
CA ARG A 213 -5.13 -0.59 14.42
C ARG A 213 -4.95 -0.51 15.93
N SER A 214 -5.71 0.34 16.62
CA SER A 214 -5.66 0.48 18.06
C SER A 214 -6.14 -0.79 18.76
N GLU A 215 -7.25 -1.37 18.33
CA GLU A 215 -7.81 -2.62 18.84
C GLU A 215 -6.83 -3.79 18.67
N GLN A 216 -6.23 -3.94 17.50
CA GLN A 216 -5.22 -4.97 17.26
C GLN A 216 -3.98 -4.83 18.14
N LYS A 217 -3.55 -3.59 18.42
CA LYS A 217 -2.43 -3.34 19.35
C LYS A 217 -2.77 -3.74 20.78
N SER A 218 -3.95 -3.39 21.27
CA SER A 218 -4.39 -3.74 22.62
C SER A 218 -4.50 -5.25 22.82
N THR A 219 -5.10 -5.97 21.86
CA THR A 219 -5.21 -7.42 21.88
C THR A 219 -3.85 -8.11 21.89
N PHE A 220 -2.92 -7.64 21.06
CA PHE A 220 -1.56 -8.19 21.03
C PHE A 220 -0.79 -7.96 22.34
N SER A 221 -0.94 -6.79 22.93
CA SER A 221 -0.33 -6.48 24.23
C SER A 221 -0.86 -7.39 25.34
N GLN A 222 -2.16 -7.64 25.38
CA GLN A 222 -2.78 -8.55 26.37
C GLN A 222 -2.31 -9.99 26.21
N GLN A 223 -2.21 -10.48 24.97
CA GLN A 223 -1.72 -11.84 24.71
C GLN A 223 -0.25 -12.04 25.03
N SER A 224 0.58 -11.00 24.94
CA SER A 224 1.99 -11.08 25.29
C SER A 224 2.20 -11.11 26.80
N ILE A 225 1.35 -10.47 27.58
CA ILE A 225 1.39 -10.49 29.05
C ILE A 225 0.93 -11.87 29.57
N ALA A 226 -0.15 -12.43 29.03
CA ALA A 226 -0.68 -13.73 29.44
C ALA A 226 0.24 -14.95 29.13
N LYS A 227 1.31 -14.77 28.37
CA LYS A 227 2.30 -15.81 28.05
C LYS A 227 3.55 -15.79 28.94
N VAL A 228 3.64 -14.83 29.85
CA VAL A 228 4.80 -14.65 30.75
C VAL A 228 4.53 -15.22 32.15
N ASP A 229 3.29 -15.56 32.45
CA ASP A 229 2.85 -16.27 33.64
C ASP A 229 2.76 -17.80 33.37
#